data_973263d91ed0bfb7ef925c005a30980e
#
_entry.id   973263d91ed0bfb7ef925c005a30980e
#
_cell.length_a   1.000
_cell.length_b   1.000
_cell.length_c   1.000
_cell.angle_alpha   90.00
_cell.angle_beta   90.00
_cell.angle_gamma   90.00
#
_symmetry.space_group_name_H-M   'P 1'
#
loop_
_entity.id
_entity.type
_entity.pdbx_description
1 polymer ?
#
loop_
_entity_poly.entity_id
_entity_poly.type
_entity_poly.pdbx_seq_one_letter_code
_entity_poly.pdbx_strand_id
1 'polypeptide(L)'
;MSAPSENMPGETMVMPAIRTKPLLLRHLPYFIAAAILVALAASMQFDGYVLNILMQATTFAIAVFGLSVVLGLCGQINLAQAAFFGFGAYAVAIGTADFHASYWLCLVAGCLAALVAGAFLGMSTLRLGGHYLAMVTISFQQIVTLVMINAIWLTHGPDGVSNIGRPDLFKTSQAYLAFCVAMLAIVGYLVWHLPDTRLGRAMRAVRDNELAAGVNGIDVFRTKVYAFAVSAVLGGLAGGLFAGGFAYISPDQFAFADSIVFLTMSLLGGVSSPIGSAIGTGLLILIPEWLRFLKSVPGLYLAIYGLFVILIIRFMPDGIWGFVAGAFDRWMPKTKTPPAAKALLLKPATVGGDIVLQVTGLSKYFGGLKAVDGVDIAVRRGGVHALIGPNGSGKTTTLNVLSGLYKATAGKVVLDGTDITTMAPHQRTAAGLGRTFQNIRLFRSMTALENVEIGAERPGNTMIGGGGDASLTERAMEALTFVGLGSRANEPISSFSYGHQRLIEIARALAANPTLLLLDEPAAGLNSTEKLELHGLLKRIAAQGLTILIIDHDMTLVSEAAQHITVLNFGRRIADGESLAVLRHPDVVSAYLGAE
;
A
#
# COMPACT_ATOMS: atom_id res chain seq x y z
N MET A 1 22.35 -9.82 -66.79
CA MET A 1 23.26 -9.12 -65.90
C MET A 1 22.63 -9.20 -64.52
N SER A 2 23.14 -10.11 -63.72
CA SER A 2 22.70 -10.47 -62.39
C SER A 2 23.26 -9.53 -61.34
N ALA A 3 22.42 -9.00 -60.46
CA ALA A 3 22.85 -8.29 -59.26
C ALA A 3 23.00 -9.29 -58.08
N PRO A 4 24.05 -9.18 -57.25
CA PRO A 4 24.29 -10.10 -56.17
C PRO A 4 23.51 -9.73 -54.92
N SER A 5 22.99 -10.78 -54.24
CA SER A 5 22.40 -10.74 -52.93
C SER A 5 23.47 -10.54 -51.84
N GLU A 6 23.49 -9.44 -51.13
CA GLU A 6 24.29 -9.25 -49.94
C GLU A 6 23.56 -9.88 -48.72
N ASN A 7 24.11 -10.98 -48.26
CA ASN A 7 23.86 -11.56 -46.96
C ASN A 7 24.51 -10.69 -45.88
N MET A 8 23.72 -10.02 -45.05
CA MET A 8 24.20 -9.39 -43.82
C MET A 8 24.26 -10.46 -42.72
N PRO A 9 25.41 -10.69 -42.08
CA PRO A 9 25.49 -11.57 -40.94
C PRO A 9 24.88 -10.87 -39.72
N GLY A 10 23.94 -11.56 -39.05
CA GLY A 10 23.36 -11.11 -37.79
C GLY A 10 24.42 -11.06 -36.70
N GLU A 11 24.91 -9.88 -36.40
CA GLU A 11 25.67 -9.62 -35.17
C GLU A 11 24.73 -9.78 -33.97
N THR A 12 24.87 -10.91 -33.26
CA THR A 12 24.34 -11.06 -31.92
C THR A 12 25.11 -10.13 -31.00
N MET A 13 24.58 -8.93 -30.80
CA MET A 13 25.08 -7.97 -29.82
C MET A 13 24.97 -8.58 -28.42
N VAL A 14 26.02 -9.23 -27.95
CA VAL A 14 26.16 -9.69 -26.57
C VAL A 14 26.30 -8.44 -25.70
N MET A 15 25.19 -7.99 -25.14
CA MET A 15 25.22 -6.90 -24.17
C MET A 15 26.01 -7.34 -22.92
N PRO A 16 26.91 -6.48 -22.40
CA PRO A 16 27.66 -6.81 -21.20
C PRO A 16 26.68 -6.99 -20.04
N ALA A 17 26.81 -8.11 -19.34
CA ALA A 17 26.08 -8.40 -18.11
C ALA A 17 26.25 -7.23 -17.13
N ILE A 18 25.14 -6.55 -16.80
CA ILE A 18 25.12 -5.51 -15.78
C ILE A 18 25.58 -6.16 -14.48
N ARG A 19 26.84 -5.93 -14.11
CA ARG A 19 27.37 -6.31 -12.79
C ARG A 19 26.60 -5.50 -11.74
N THR A 20 25.51 -6.05 -11.22
CA THR A 20 24.88 -5.53 -10.01
C THR A 20 25.91 -5.63 -8.89
N LYS A 21 26.32 -4.48 -8.34
CA LYS A 21 27.16 -4.46 -7.15
C LYS A 21 26.53 -5.39 -6.10
N PRO A 22 27.30 -6.25 -5.42
CA PRO A 22 26.75 -7.12 -4.40
C PRO A 22 25.96 -6.29 -3.39
N LEU A 23 24.81 -6.80 -2.94
CA LEU A 23 23.84 -6.10 -2.08
C LEU A 23 24.52 -5.39 -0.89
N LEU A 24 25.52 -6.01 -0.29
CA LEU A 24 26.36 -5.48 0.80
C LEU A 24 27.05 -4.15 0.44
N LEU A 25 27.60 -4.01 -0.77
CA LEU A 25 28.29 -2.79 -1.19
C LEU A 25 27.34 -1.61 -1.44
N ARG A 26 26.08 -1.88 -1.75
CA ARG A 26 25.06 -0.84 -1.95
C ARG A 26 24.66 -0.19 -0.62
N HIS A 27 24.64 -0.95 0.47
CA HIS A 27 24.21 -0.52 1.79
C HIS A 27 25.37 -0.15 2.73
N LEU A 28 26.61 -0.34 2.29
CA LEU A 28 27.82 -0.05 3.06
C LEU A 28 27.86 1.39 3.64
N PRO A 29 27.48 2.45 2.91
CA PRO A 29 27.49 3.82 3.47
C PRO A 29 26.56 3.96 4.68
N TYR A 30 25.40 3.30 4.66
CA TYR A 30 24.46 3.32 5.79
C TYR A 30 25.07 2.65 7.02
N PHE A 31 25.67 1.46 6.86
CA PHE A 31 26.30 0.73 7.97
C PHE A 31 27.50 1.48 8.55
N ILE A 32 28.27 2.16 7.70
CA ILE A 32 29.38 3.01 8.16
C ILE A 32 28.82 4.20 8.96
N ALA A 33 27.81 4.90 8.45
CA ALA A 33 27.19 6.02 9.16
C ALA A 33 26.57 5.58 10.50
N ALA A 34 25.88 4.45 10.52
CA ALA A 34 25.33 3.86 11.74
C ALA A 34 26.43 3.50 12.75
N ALA A 35 27.52 2.85 12.31
CA ALA A 35 28.65 2.52 13.17
C ALA A 35 29.33 3.77 13.74
N ILE A 36 29.48 4.82 12.95
CA ILE A 36 30.03 6.11 13.43
C ILE A 36 29.11 6.73 14.49
N LEU A 37 27.79 6.74 14.28
CA LEU A 37 26.83 7.28 15.26
C LEU A 37 26.87 6.49 16.58
N VAL A 38 26.92 5.17 16.51
CA VAL A 38 27.04 4.31 17.70
C VAL A 38 28.38 4.55 18.42
N ALA A 39 29.48 4.65 17.67
CA ALA A 39 30.80 4.94 18.25
C ALA A 39 30.85 6.32 18.92
N LEU A 40 30.25 7.34 18.31
CA LEU A 40 30.12 8.67 18.90
C LEU A 40 29.28 8.62 20.19
N ALA A 41 28.13 7.95 20.18
CA ALA A 41 27.28 7.77 21.35
C ALA A 41 28.02 7.04 22.50
N ALA A 42 28.92 6.11 22.18
CA ALA A 42 29.70 5.36 23.16
C ALA A 42 30.91 6.12 23.68
N SER A 43 31.54 6.98 22.85
CA SER A 43 32.82 7.64 23.19
C SER A 43 32.65 9.04 23.80
N MET A 44 31.58 9.77 23.45
CA MET A 44 31.35 11.13 23.98
C MET A 44 30.83 11.06 25.40
N GLN A 45 31.49 11.79 26.33
CA GLN A 45 30.97 11.94 27.69
C GLN A 45 29.92 13.05 27.70
N PHE A 46 28.64 12.65 27.82
CA PHE A 46 27.52 13.57 27.95
C PHE A 46 27.17 13.80 29.42
N ASP A 47 26.79 15.05 29.75
CA ASP A 47 26.14 15.31 31.01
C ASP A 47 24.86 14.49 31.15
N GLY A 48 24.50 14.08 32.38
CA GLY A 48 23.33 13.23 32.62
C GLY A 48 22.03 13.80 32.05
N TYR A 49 21.90 15.12 31.97
CA TYR A 49 20.77 15.81 31.37
C TYR A 49 20.72 15.60 29.83
N VAL A 50 21.81 15.86 29.14
CA VAL A 50 21.93 15.67 27.69
C VAL A 50 21.70 14.21 27.30
N LEU A 51 22.23 13.31 28.12
CA LEU A 51 22.09 11.87 27.93
C LEU A 51 20.62 11.43 28.00
N ASN A 52 19.84 11.97 28.95
CA ASN A 52 18.41 11.70 29.04
C ASN A 52 17.64 12.23 27.81
N ILE A 53 17.95 13.42 27.32
CA ILE A 53 17.35 13.98 26.11
C ILE A 53 17.64 13.11 24.88
N LEU A 54 18.89 12.68 24.70
CA LEU A 54 19.29 11.81 23.59
C LEU A 54 18.62 10.44 23.68
N MET A 55 18.47 9.91 24.89
CA MET A 55 17.79 8.64 25.13
C MET A 55 16.30 8.73 24.78
N GLN A 56 15.64 9.81 25.21
CA GLN A 56 14.25 10.09 24.85
C GLN A 56 14.10 10.27 23.32
N ALA A 57 14.96 11.06 22.70
CA ALA A 57 14.92 11.27 21.25
C ALA A 57 15.08 9.97 20.47
N THR A 58 16.01 9.10 20.90
CA THR A 58 16.30 7.83 20.26
C THR A 58 15.11 6.86 20.38
N THR A 59 14.56 6.71 21.58
CA THR A 59 13.43 5.80 21.81
C THR A 59 12.15 6.30 21.17
N PHE A 60 11.88 7.59 21.22
CA PHE A 60 10.73 8.20 20.54
C PHE A 60 10.83 8.07 19.03
N ALA A 61 12.02 8.22 18.43
CA ALA A 61 12.22 8.03 17.00
C ALA A 61 11.85 6.60 16.56
N ILE A 62 12.18 5.57 17.35
CA ILE A 62 11.76 4.19 17.08
C ILE A 62 10.22 4.05 17.12
N ALA A 63 9.56 4.67 18.10
CA ALA A 63 8.09 4.67 18.19
C ALA A 63 7.46 5.37 16.98
N VAL A 64 8.02 6.50 16.55
CA VAL A 64 7.58 7.27 15.39
C VAL A 64 7.83 6.51 14.08
N PHE A 65 8.89 5.69 13.98
CA PHE A 65 9.05 4.79 12.83
C PHE A 65 7.88 3.79 12.72
N GLY A 66 7.39 3.26 13.84
CA GLY A 66 6.18 2.44 13.84
C GLY A 66 4.97 3.19 13.28
N LEU A 67 4.79 4.44 13.69
CA LEU A 67 3.71 5.28 13.20
C LEU A 67 3.87 5.62 11.70
N SER A 68 5.10 5.84 11.22
CA SER A 68 5.37 6.09 9.80
C SER A 68 5.04 4.88 8.91
N VAL A 69 5.08 3.66 9.43
CA VAL A 69 4.64 2.46 8.69
C VAL A 69 3.12 2.46 8.53
N VAL A 70 2.36 2.64 9.61
CA VAL A 70 0.89 2.54 9.54
C VAL A 70 0.27 3.76 8.87
N LEU A 71 0.75 4.96 9.15
CA LEU A 71 0.25 6.20 8.57
C LEU A 71 0.91 6.51 7.22
N GLY A 72 2.24 6.45 7.16
CA GLY A 72 3.01 6.85 5.99
C GLY A 72 2.91 5.85 4.84
N LEU A 73 3.04 4.56 5.10
CA LEU A 73 2.97 3.54 4.05
C LEU A 73 1.56 3.04 3.79
N CYS A 74 0.74 2.83 4.84
CA CYS A 74 -0.59 2.23 4.70
C CYS A 74 -1.75 3.25 4.71
N GLY A 75 -1.49 4.52 5.06
CA GLY A 75 -2.48 5.60 5.07
C GLY A 75 -3.53 5.46 6.19
N GLN A 76 -3.25 4.68 7.23
CA GLN A 76 -4.18 4.46 8.31
C GLN A 76 -3.84 5.34 9.52
N ILE A 77 -4.81 6.13 10.00
CA ILE A 77 -4.61 6.99 11.16
C ILE A 77 -4.58 6.13 12.42
N ASN A 78 -3.46 6.16 13.15
CA ASN A 78 -3.27 5.47 14.42
C ASN A 78 -2.95 6.47 15.54
N LEU A 79 -3.89 6.64 16.48
CA LEU A 79 -3.74 7.49 17.66
C LEU A 79 -3.58 6.66 18.95
N ALA A 80 -3.16 5.39 18.81
CA ALA A 80 -2.88 4.48 19.92
C ALA A 80 -1.39 4.14 20.05
N GLN A 81 -0.50 4.94 19.46
CA GLN A 81 0.94 4.62 19.46
C GLN A 81 1.54 4.67 20.88
N ALA A 82 1.07 5.59 21.74
CA ALA A 82 1.51 5.66 23.13
C ALA A 82 1.04 4.44 23.96
N ALA A 83 -0.11 3.84 23.63
CA ALA A 83 -0.53 2.59 24.26
C ALA A 83 0.42 1.45 23.92
N PHE A 84 0.82 1.29 22.66
CA PHE A 84 1.80 0.27 22.27
C PHE A 84 3.16 0.49 22.93
N PHE A 85 3.58 1.75 23.00
CA PHE A 85 4.78 2.17 23.73
C PHE A 85 4.68 1.81 25.21
N GLY A 86 3.51 2.04 25.84
CA GLY A 86 3.23 1.68 27.21
C GLY A 86 3.26 0.17 27.45
N PHE A 87 2.72 -0.68 26.56
CA PHE A 87 2.82 -2.15 26.71
C PHE A 87 4.26 -2.62 26.81
N GLY A 88 5.14 -2.10 25.95
CA GLY A 88 6.57 -2.43 26.02
C GLY A 88 7.23 -1.94 27.29
N ALA A 89 6.96 -0.70 27.69
CA ALA A 89 7.52 -0.09 28.89
C ALA A 89 7.11 -0.84 30.17
N TYR A 90 5.82 -1.10 30.35
CA TYR A 90 5.31 -1.81 31.52
C TYR A 90 5.73 -3.28 31.57
N ALA A 91 5.83 -3.96 30.42
CA ALA A 91 6.32 -5.34 30.40
C ALA A 91 7.78 -5.43 30.89
N VAL A 92 8.64 -4.49 30.50
CA VAL A 92 10.03 -4.43 30.98
C VAL A 92 10.06 -3.98 32.43
N ALA A 93 9.30 -2.97 32.81
CA ALA A 93 9.29 -2.43 34.16
C ALA A 93 8.86 -3.48 35.18
N ILE A 94 7.66 -4.04 35.03
CA ILE A 94 7.11 -5.06 35.92
C ILE A 94 7.98 -6.32 35.93
N GLY A 95 8.36 -6.78 34.73
CA GLY A 95 9.15 -8.00 34.62
C GLY A 95 10.51 -7.93 35.32
N THR A 96 11.19 -6.79 35.24
CA THR A 96 12.51 -6.61 35.84
C THR A 96 12.45 -6.18 37.30
N ALA A 97 11.49 -5.31 37.70
CA ALA A 97 11.40 -4.80 39.06
C ALA A 97 10.70 -5.79 40.03
N ASP A 98 9.56 -6.36 39.61
CA ASP A 98 8.75 -7.20 40.50
C ASP A 98 9.13 -8.69 40.39
N PHE A 99 9.32 -9.17 39.13
CA PHE A 99 9.62 -10.60 38.92
C PHE A 99 11.12 -10.90 38.79
N HIS A 100 11.99 -9.90 38.82
CA HIS A 100 13.45 -10.04 38.65
C HIS A 100 13.83 -10.87 37.42
N ALA A 101 12.99 -10.81 36.35
CA ALA A 101 13.20 -11.55 35.13
C ALA A 101 14.27 -10.88 34.26
N SER A 102 14.83 -11.66 33.33
CA SER A 102 15.81 -11.12 32.38
C SER A 102 15.19 -9.99 31.54
N TYR A 103 15.92 -8.86 31.41
CA TYR A 103 15.53 -7.71 30.58
C TYR A 103 15.13 -8.13 29.16
N TRP A 104 15.89 -9.02 28.54
CA TRP A 104 15.66 -9.48 27.17
C TRP A 104 14.34 -10.25 27.04
N LEU A 105 14.02 -11.10 28.02
CA LEU A 105 12.75 -11.82 28.04
C LEU A 105 11.57 -10.85 28.18
N CYS A 106 11.70 -9.86 29.06
CA CYS A 106 10.68 -8.84 29.28
C CYS A 106 10.48 -7.95 28.04
N LEU A 107 11.57 -7.58 27.34
CA LEU A 107 11.51 -6.81 26.09
C LEU A 107 10.76 -7.58 24.99
N VAL A 108 11.06 -8.87 24.83
CA VAL A 108 10.35 -9.72 23.86
C VAL A 108 8.88 -9.88 24.26
N ALA A 109 8.58 -10.08 25.55
CA ALA A 109 7.21 -10.18 26.04
C ALA A 109 6.42 -8.88 25.80
N GLY A 110 7.05 -7.72 26.00
CA GLY A 110 6.47 -6.42 25.68
C GLY A 110 6.17 -6.22 24.20
N CYS A 111 7.11 -6.61 23.33
CA CYS A 111 6.88 -6.61 21.88
C CYS A 111 5.74 -7.55 21.47
N LEU A 112 5.64 -8.73 22.08
CA LEU A 112 4.53 -9.68 21.82
C LEU A 112 3.19 -9.17 22.33
N ALA A 113 3.16 -8.57 23.51
CA ALA A 113 1.94 -7.94 24.06
C ALA A 113 1.46 -6.81 23.14
N ALA A 114 2.37 -5.94 22.69
CA ALA A 114 2.08 -4.88 21.74
C ALA A 114 1.62 -5.45 20.39
N LEU A 115 2.25 -6.51 19.87
CA LEU A 115 1.85 -7.21 18.65
C LEU A 115 0.40 -7.71 18.73
N VAL A 116 0.05 -8.40 19.81
CA VAL A 116 -1.32 -8.92 20.02
C VAL A 116 -2.32 -7.77 20.08
N ALA A 117 -2.01 -6.71 20.83
CA ALA A 117 -2.86 -5.54 20.94
C ALA A 117 -3.02 -4.82 19.60
N GLY A 118 -1.94 -4.65 18.83
CA GLY A 118 -1.95 -4.03 17.50
C GLY A 118 -2.69 -4.87 16.47
N ALA A 119 -2.52 -6.20 16.48
CA ALA A 119 -3.26 -7.11 15.62
C ALA A 119 -4.76 -7.09 15.95
N PHE A 120 -5.11 -7.11 17.25
CA PHE A 120 -6.51 -7.01 17.70
C PHE A 120 -7.14 -5.68 17.26
N LEU A 121 -6.45 -4.56 17.47
CA LEU A 121 -6.91 -3.25 17.02
C LEU A 121 -7.06 -3.21 15.49
N GLY A 122 -6.07 -3.70 14.76
CA GLY A 122 -6.13 -3.85 13.32
C GLY A 122 -7.35 -4.66 12.86
N MET A 123 -7.61 -5.82 13.43
CA MET A 123 -8.76 -6.67 13.08
C MET A 123 -10.11 -6.01 13.39
N SER A 124 -10.21 -5.29 14.50
CA SER A 124 -11.45 -4.65 14.94
C SER A 124 -11.82 -3.43 14.06
N THR A 125 -10.82 -2.73 13.51
CA THR A 125 -11.00 -1.47 12.81
C THR A 125 -11.21 -1.61 11.30
N LEU A 126 -11.02 -2.79 10.76
CA LEU A 126 -10.94 -3.04 9.31
C LEU A 126 -12.22 -2.83 8.51
N ARG A 127 -13.35 -2.77 9.20
CA ARG A 127 -14.65 -2.43 8.58
C ARG A 127 -14.94 -0.92 8.63
N LEU A 128 -14.09 -0.17 9.33
CA LEU A 128 -14.24 1.25 9.57
C LEU A 128 -13.22 2.01 8.72
N GLY A 129 -13.66 3.00 7.97
CA GLY A 129 -12.76 3.85 7.17
C GLY A 129 -12.54 5.22 7.80
N GLY A 130 -11.39 5.85 7.51
CA GLY A 130 -11.12 7.24 7.80
C GLY A 130 -11.33 7.66 9.26
N HIS A 131 -12.30 8.54 9.51
CA HIS A 131 -12.52 9.13 10.83
C HIS A 131 -12.96 8.13 11.91
N TYR A 132 -13.70 7.08 11.54
CA TYR A 132 -14.11 6.05 12.49
C TYR A 132 -12.92 5.26 13.05
N LEU A 133 -11.91 5.01 12.23
CA LEU A 133 -10.67 4.38 12.66
C LEU A 133 -9.95 5.22 13.71
N ALA A 134 -9.85 6.54 13.50
CA ALA A 134 -9.26 7.46 14.45
C ALA A 134 -9.99 7.41 15.80
N MET A 135 -11.34 7.43 15.81
CA MET A 135 -12.12 7.34 17.04
C MET A 135 -11.87 6.05 17.80
N VAL A 136 -11.79 4.90 17.12
CA VAL A 136 -11.51 3.61 17.78
C VAL A 136 -10.10 3.57 18.33
N THR A 137 -9.10 4.10 17.63
CA THR A 137 -7.71 4.14 18.15
C THR A 137 -7.58 5.08 19.36
N ILE A 138 -8.29 6.22 19.39
CA ILE A 138 -8.36 7.10 20.56
C ILE A 138 -9.02 6.37 21.75
N SER A 139 -10.17 5.72 21.51
CA SER A 139 -10.87 4.98 22.57
C SER A 139 -9.99 3.85 23.13
N PHE A 140 -9.30 3.12 22.28
CA PHE A 140 -8.34 2.09 22.70
C PHE A 140 -7.22 2.69 23.54
N GLN A 141 -6.62 3.81 23.10
CA GLN A 141 -5.60 4.54 23.87
C GLN A 141 -6.09 4.90 25.28
N GLN A 142 -7.30 5.47 25.36
CA GLN A 142 -7.89 5.87 26.65
C GLN A 142 -8.16 4.67 27.56
N ILE A 143 -8.68 3.57 27.00
CA ILE A 143 -8.90 2.34 27.78
C ILE A 143 -7.58 1.83 28.36
N VAL A 144 -6.51 1.76 27.55
CA VAL A 144 -5.19 1.30 28.00
C VAL A 144 -4.65 2.21 29.09
N THR A 145 -4.73 3.53 28.93
CA THR A 145 -4.30 4.50 29.96
C THR A 145 -5.11 4.32 31.26
N LEU A 146 -6.43 4.15 31.17
CA LEU A 146 -7.28 3.89 32.36
C LEU A 146 -6.92 2.57 33.05
N VAL A 147 -6.60 1.53 32.29
CA VAL A 147 -6.12 0.26 32.84
C VAL A 147 -4.79 0.46 33.57
N MET A 148 -3.86 1.21 32.99
CA MET A 148 -2.56 1.51 33.59
C MET A 148 -2.72 2.29 34.92
N ILE A 149 -3.71 3.18 35.02
CA ILE A 149 -3.96 3.95 36.23
C ILE A 149 -4.69 3.12 37.32
N ASN A 150 -5.65 2.29 36.92
CA ASN A 150 -6.57 1.65 37.87
C ASN A 150 -6.19 0.22 38.24
N ALA A 151 -5.40 -0.49 37.44
CA ALA A 151 -4.94 -1.85 37.73
C ALA A 151 -3.75 -1.83 38.72
N ILE A 152 -3.92 -1.24 39.90
CA ILE A 152 -2.86 -1.01 40.89
C ILE A 152 -2.10 -2.30 41.22
N TRP A 153 -2.81 -3.43 41.29
CA TRP A 153 -2.21 -4.76 41.55
C TRP A 153 -1.19 -5.21 40.47
N LEU A 154 -1.25 -4.64 39.25
CA LEU A 154 -0.38 -5.01 38.14
C LEU A 154 0.62 -3.88 37.79
N THR A 155 0.12 -2.65 37.69
CA THR A 155 0.86 -1.51 37.13
C THR A 155 1.38 -0.56 38.20
N HIS A 156 1.11 -0.81 39.47
CA HIS A 156 1.31 0.08 40.63
C HIS A 156 0.51 1.39 40.53
N GLY A 157 -0.40 1.50 39.55
CA GLY A 157 -1.27 2.65 39.36
C GLY A 157 -0.52 3.98 39.15
N PRO A 158 -1.03 5.09 39.74
CA PRO A 158 -0.42 6.42 39.55
C PRO A 158 1.03 6.53 40.08
N ASP A 159 1.41 5.70 41.05
CA ASP A 159 2.74 5.73 41.67
C ASP A 159 3.85 5.26 40.68
N GLY A 160 3.43 4.50 39.67
CA GLY A 160 4.35 3.99 38.66
C GLY A 160 5.31 2.92 39.18
N VAL A 161 6.26 2.51 38.32
CA VAL A 161 7.24 1.47 38.63
C VAL A 161 8.63 2.06 38.66
N SER A 162 9.38 1.81 39.73
CA SER A 162 10.77 2.22 39.90
C SER A 162 11.71 1.01 39.93
N ASN A 163 13.02 1.27 39.97
CA ASN A 163 14.07 0.24 40.00
C ASN A 163 14.06 -0.71 38.80
N ILE A 164 13.74 -0.19 37.64
CA ILE A 164 13.70 -0.95 36.39
C ILE A 164 15.11 -1.41 36.03
N GLY A 165 15.28 -2.71 35.83
CA GLY A 165 16.55 -3.34 35.52
C GLY A 165 17.03 -2.98 34.10
N ARG A 166 18.35 -2.82 33.97
CA ARG A 166 19.05 -2.69 32.67
C ARG A 166 19.72 -4.01 32.30
N PRO A 167 19.98 -4.26 31.01
CA PRO A 167 20.77 -5.43 30.61
C PRO A 167 22.18 -5.36 31.23
N ASP A 168 22.67 -6.48 31.76
CA ASP A 168 24.00 -6.55 32.39
C ASP A 168 25.15 -6.08 31.50
N LEU A 169 25.00 -6.25 30.18
CA LEU A 169 25.96 -5.83 29.17
C LEU A 169 26.05 -4.28 29.03
N PHE A 170 24.99 -3.55 29.40
CA PHE A 170 24.85 -2.11 29.22
C PHE A 170 24.49 -1.38 30.53
N LYS A 171 25.25 -1.62 31.60
CA LYS A 171 24.97 -1.06 32.92
C LYS A 171 25.15 0.45 32.98
N THR A 172 26.13 1.01 32.25
CA THR A 172 26.35 2.45 32.21
C THR A 172 25.33 3.13 31.28
N SER A 173 24.87 4.33 31.66
CA SER A 173 23.90 5.07 30.86
C SER A 173 24.39 5.39 29.45
N GLN A 174 25.70 5.59 29.29
CA GLN A 174 26.32 5.81 27.96
C GLN A 174 26.29 4.54 27.09
N ALA A 175 26.70 3.39 27.66
CA ALA A 175 26.63 2.11 26.93
C ALA A 175 25.20 1.78 26.53
N TYR A 176 24.23 2.10 27.39
CA TYR A 176 22.81 1.92 27.12
C TYR A 176 22.32 2.87 26.00
N LEU A 177 22.73 4.13 25.98
CA LEU A 177 22.45 5.04 24.88
C LEU A 177 23.03 4.52 23.56
N ALA A 178 24.28 4.03 23.56
CA ALA A 178 24.88 3.45 22.36
C ALA A 178 24.09 2.23 21.84
N PHE A 179 23.60 1.39 22.76
CA PHE A 179 22.69 0.29 22.41
C PHE A 179 21.35 0.80 21.82
N CYS A 180 20.72 1.83 22.40
CA CYS A 180 19.50 2.42 21.84
C CYS A 180 19.74 3.03 20.46
N VAL A 181 20.87 3.70 20.22
CA VAL A 181 21.25 4.23 18.90
C VAL A 181 21.49 3.11 17.90
N ALA A 182 22.10 1.99 18.31
CA ALA A 182 22.24 0.81 17.45
C ALA A 182 20.88 0.22 17.06
N MET A 183 19.96 0.12 18.02
CA MET A 183 18.58 -0.33 17.75
C MET A 183 17.84 0.62 16.82
N LEU A 184 17.97 1.94 17.02
CA LEU A 184 17.43 2.96 16.10
C LEU A 184 17.95 2.77 14.69
N ALA A 185 19.26 2.53 14.52
CA ALA A 185 19.86 2.30 13.22
C ALA A 185 19.32 1.02 12.57
N ILE A 186 19.23 -0.09 13.32
CA ILE A 186 18.70 -1.35 12.81
C ILE A 186 17.25 -1.19 12.35
N VAL A 187 16.39 -0.62 13.22
CA VAL A 187 14.98 -0.39 12.91
C VAL A 187 14.83 0.59 11.74
N GLY A 188 15.60 1.68 11.74
CA GLY A 188 15.62 2.65 10.65
C GLY A 188 15.98 2.01 9.30
N TYR A 189 16.97 1.10 9.28
CA TYR A 189 17.33 0.34 8.09
C TYR A 189 16.18 -0.55 7.61
N LEU A 190 15.54 -1.29 8.52
CA LEU A 190 14.41 -2.17 8.18
C LEU A 190 13.22 -1.39 7.63
N VAL A 191 12.86 -0.27 8.27
CA VAL A 191 11.75 0.59 7.84
C VAL A 191 12.07 1.32 6.54
N TRP A 192 13.33 1.71 6.32
CA TRP A 192 13.80 2.31 5.05
C TRP A 192 13.61 1.38 3.85
N HIS A 193 13.84 0.07 4.03
CA HIS A 193 13.73 -0.92 2.95
C HIS A 193 12.32 -1.52 2.82
N LEU A 194 11.46 -1.29 3.80
CA LEU A 194 10.10 -1.81 3.80
C LEU A 194 9.30 -1.44 2.53
N PRO A 195 9.33 -0.18 2.02
CA PRO A 195 8.63 0.22 0.80
C PRO A 195 9.00 -0.58 -0.45
N ASP A 196 10.23 -1.10 -0.52
CA ASP A 196 10.74 -1.87 -1.65
C ASP A 196 10.33 -3.36 -1.57
N THR A 197 9.80 -3.80 -0.42
CA THR A 197 9.29 -5.17 -0.24
C THR A 197 7.87 -5.31 -0.79
N ARG A 198 7.42 -6.56 -1.01
CA ARG A 198 6.03 -6.86 -1.41
C ARG A 198 5.02 -6.28 -0.41
N LEU A 199 5.28 -6.44 0.89
CA LEU A 199 4.42 -5.90 1.94
C LEU A 199 4.34 -4.36 1.87
N GLY A 200 5.46 -3.69 1.69
CA GLY A 200 5.51 -2.23 1.57
C GLY A 200 4.82 -1.71 0.30
N ARG A 201 4.98 -2.40 -0.85
CA ARG A 201 4.24 -2.08 -2.08
C ARG A 201 2.74 -2.27 -1.88
N ALA A 202 2.32 -3.38 -1.25
CA ALA A 202 0.91 -3.61 -0.92
C ALA A 202 0.34 -2.52 0.00
N MET A 203 1.09 -2.10 1.03
CA MET A 203 0.70 -0.99 1.92
C MET A 203 0.53 0.32 1.14
N ARG A 204 1.48 0.69 0.27
CA ARG A 204 1.39 1.91 -0.56
C ARG A 204 0.20 1.85 -1.52
N ALA A 205 -0.07 0.69 -2.12
CA ALA A 205 -1.24 0.49 -2.98
C ALA A 205 -2.55 0.68 -2.20
N VAL A 206 -2.66 0.11 -1.00
CA VAL A 206 -3.82 0.28 -0.11
C VAL A 206 -4.00 1.75 0.29
N ARG A 207 -2.91 2.47 0.61
CA ARG A 207 -2.95 3.89 0.92
C ARG A 207 -3.52 4.71 -0.22
N ASP A 208 -3.04 4.47 -1.44
CA ASP A 208 -3.44 5.26 -2.62
C ASP A 208 -4.87 4.95 -3.07
N ASN A 209 -5.25 3.66 -3.09
CA ASN A 209 -6.61 3.24 -3.46
C ASN A 209 -6.93 1.81 -3.02
N GLU A 210 -7.71 1.64 -1.95
CA GLU A 210 -8.10 0.32 -1.40
C GLU A 210 -8.88 -0.54 -2.41
N LEU A 211 -9.79 0.06 -3.20
CA LEU A 211 -10.58 -0.68 -4.18
C LEU A 211 -9.70 -1.22 -5.31
N ALA A 212 -8.81 -0.37 -5.83
CA ALA A 212 -7.88 -0.79 -6.87
C ALA A 212 -6.91 -1.87 -6.35
N ALA A 213 -6.39 -1.73 -5.14
CA ALA A 213 -5.54 -2.72 -4.50
C ALA A 213 -6.24 -4.09 -4.43
N GLY A 214 -7.50 -4.11 -3.96
CA GLY A 214 -8.29 -5.33 -3.84
C GLY A 214 -8.50 -6.08 -5.15
N VAL A 215 -8.82 -5.39 -6.24
CA VAL A 215 -9.03 -6.03 -7.56
C VAL A 215 -7.73 -6.34 -8.31
N ASN A 216 -6.59 -5.89 -7.81
CA ASN A 216 -5.28 -6.28 -8.32
C ASN A 216 -4.58 -7.33 -7.43
N GLY A 217 -5.34 -8.07 -6.62
CA GLY A 217 -4.84 -9.24 -5.90
C GLY A 217 -4.34 -8.99 -4.48
N ILE A 218 -4.41 -7.75 -3.96
CA ILE A 218 -3.98 -7.43 -2.59
C ILE A 218 -5.12 -7.71 -1.61
N ASP A 219 -4.84 -8.50 -0.58
CA ASP A 219 -5.71 -8.62 0.58
C ASP A 219 -5.59 -7.37 1.46
N VAL A 220 -6.48 -6.41 1.22
CA VAL A 220 -6.52 -5.13 1.93
C VAL A 220 -6.63 -5.32 3.44
N PHE A 221 -7.44 -6.30 3.87
CA PHE A 221 -7.64 -6.63 5.28
C PHE A 221 -6.31 -7.02 5.94
N ARG A 222 -5.65 -8.06 5.43
CA ARG A 222 -4.39 -8.54 5.99
C ARG A 222 -3.30 -7.47 5.93
N THR A 223 -3.23 -6.70 4.84
CA THR A 223 -2.24 -5.63 4.69
C THR A 223 -2.37 -4.57 5.79
N LYS A 224 -3.58 -4.15 6.12
CA LYS A 224 -3.83 -3.22 7.23
C LYS A 224 -3.46 -3.83 8.58
N VAL A 225 -3.84 -5.09 8.84
CA VAL A 225 -3.46 -5.79 10.09
C VAL A 225 -1.94 -5.85 10.26
N TYR A 226 -1.21 -6.19 9.19
CA TYR A 226 0.25 -6.21 9.24
C TYR A 226 0.86 -4.82 9.49
N ALA A 227 0.29 -3.75 8.92
CA ALA A 227 0.75 -2.39 9.19
C ALA A 227 0.60 -2.02 10.67
N PHE A 228 -0.56 -2.32 11.28
CA PHE A 228 -0.79 -2.12 12.70
C PHE A 228 0.12 -2.99 13.58
N ALA A 229 0.30 -4.26 13.21
CA ALA A 229 1.17 -5.19 13.92
C ALA A 229 2.64 -4.71 13.94
N VAL A 230 3.18 -4.29 12.80
CA VAL A 230 4.53 -3.73 12.72
C VAL A 230 4.65 -2.45 13.54
N SER A 231 3.67 -1.53 13.43
CA SER A 231 3.64 -0.30 14.22
C SER A 231 3.64 -0.58 15.72
N ALA A 232 2.83 -1.54 16.16
CA ALA A 232 2.71 -1.92 17.56
C ALA A 232 4.00 -2.56 18.11
N VAL A 233 4.63 -3.46 17.35
CA VAL A 233 5.93 -4.06 17.74
C VAL A 233 7.00 -2.99 17.89
N LEU A 234 7.10 -2.03 16.96
CA LEU A 234 8.06 -0.94 17.05
C LEU A 234 7.75 0.00 18.23
N GLY A 235 6.45 0.24 18.51
CA GLY A 235 6.02 0.94 19.71
C GLY A 235 6.43 0.22 20.99
N GLY A 236 6.17 -1.08 21.07
CA GLY A 236 6.55 -1.91 22.22
C GLY A 236 8.07 -1.99 22.42
N LEU A 237 8.84 -2.16 21.35
CA LEU A 237 10.30 -2.12 21.40
C LEU A 237 10.80 -0.78 21.95
N ALA A 238 10.30 0.31 21.41
CA ALA A 238 10.65 1.66 21.84
C ALA A 238 10.33 1.90 23.32
N GLY A 239 9.14 1.47 23.77
CA GLY A 239 8.73 1.58 25.17
C GLY A 239 9.59 0.76 26.14
N GLY A 240 9.94 -0.47 25.76
CA GLY A 240 10.84 -1.30 26.57
C GLY A 240 12.25 -0.71 26.68
N LEU A 241 12.77 -0.12 25.59
CA LEU A 241 14.04 0.62 25.60
C LEU A 241 13.94 1.88 26.47
N PHE A 242 12.81 2.59 26.40
CA PHE A 242 12.57 3.78 27.24
C PHE A 242 12.59 3.43 28.73
N ALA A 243 11.85 2.39 29.16
CA ALA A 243 11.78 1.98 30.54
C ALA A 243 13.18 1.65 31.13
N GLY A 244 13.99 0.86 30.41
CA GLY A 244 15.37 0.57 30.83
C GLY A 244 16.28 1.82 30.88
N GLY A 245 15.98 2.85 30.07
CA GLY A 245 16.74 4.09 30.03
C GLY A 245 16.48 4.98 31.24
N PHE A 246 15.23 5.16 31.63
CA PHE A 246 14.83 6.12 32.67
C PHE A 246 14.73 5.53 34.06
N ALA A 247 14.74 4.19 34.21
CA ALA A 247 14.63 3.46 35.48
C ALA A 247 13.37 3.76 36.32
N TYR A 248 12.44 4.58 35.82
CA TYR A 248 11.15 4.91 36.39
C TYR A 248 10.15 5.22 35.28
N ILE A 249 8.95 4.67 35.37
CA ILE A 249 7.84 4.99 34.49
C ILE A 249 6.56 5.22 35.30
N SER A 250 5.69 6.09 34.76
CA SER A 250 4.34 6.33 35.29
C SER A 250 3.31 6.34 34.16
N PRO A 251 2.01 6.11 34.43
CA PRO A 251 0.96 6.09 33.42
C PRO A 251 0.84 7.39 32.61
N ASP A 252 1.20 8.52 33.20
CA ASP A 252 1.12 9.85 32.58
C ASP A 252 2.01 9.98 31.33
N GLN A 253 3.10 9.20 31.27
CA GLN A 253 4.03 9.17 30.12
C GLN A 253 3.49 8.38 28.92
N PHE A 254 2.31 7.77 29.04
CA PHE A 254 1.65 6.97 28.01
C PHE A 254 0.22 7.43 27.77
N ALA A 255 -0.03 8.72 27.99
CA ALA A 255 -1.33 9.34 27.79
C ALA A 255 -1.64 9.60 26.32
N PHE A 256 -2.88 9.95 26.02
CA PHE A 256 -3.31 10.32 24.67
C PHE A 256 -2.49 11.51 24.09
N ALA A 257 -2.09 12.44 24.95
CA ALA A 257 -1.24 13.57 24.57
C ALA A 257 0.07 13.10 23.90
N ASP A 258 0.69 12.03 24.38
CA ASP A 258 1.93 11.49 23.82
C ASP A 258 1.70 10.86 22.44
N SER A 259 0.54 10.25 22.20
CA SER A 259 0.17 9.80 20.84
C SER A 259 0.07 10.96 19.85
N ILE A 260 -0.44 12.12 20.27
CA ILE A 260 -0.46 13.34 19.44
C ILE A 260 0.95 13.86 19.22
N VAL A 261 1.81 13.82 20.24
CA VAL A 261 3.23 14.21 20.10
C VAL A 261 3.94 13.32 19.07
N PHE A 262 3.78 12.00 19.14
CA PHE A 262 4.35 11.06 18.14
C PHE A 262 3.82 11.34 16.73
N LEU A 263 2.51 11.61 16.60
CA LEU A 263 1.92 11.97 15.32
C LEU A 263 2.52 13.28 14.78
N THR A 264 2.65 14.29 15.62
CA THR A 264 3.25 15.59 15.26
C THR A 264 4.70 15.44 14.82
N MET A 265 5.49 14.61 15.53
CA MET A 265 6.87 14.28 15.15
C MET A 265 6.95 13.66 13.77
N SER A 266 6.05 12.71 13.47
CA SER A 266 5.97 12.05 12.17
C SER A 266 5.57 13.01 11.05
N LEU A 267 4.55 13.86 11.28
CA LEU A 267 4.07 14.85 10.29
C LEU A 267 5.12 15.91 10.01
N LEU A 268 5.74 16.44 11.05
CA LEU A 268 6.78 17.46 10.94
C LEU A 268 7.98 16.98 10.12
N GLY A 269 8.43 15.77 10.40
CA GLY A 269 9.58 15.20 9.73
C GLY A 269 9.30 14.75 8.30
N GLY A 270 8.09 14.29 8.03
CA GLY A 270 7.65 13.68 6.77
C GLY A 270 7.29 12.20 6.96
N VAL A 271 6.00 11.93 6.93
CA VAL A 271 5.38 10.64 7.33
C VAL A 271 5.91 9.44 6.54
N SER A 272 6.31 9.66 5.28
CA SER A 272 6.70 8.59 4.36
C SER A 272 8.18 8.18 4.46
N SER A 273 8.98 8.86 5.31
CA SER A 273 10.42 8.63 5.39
C SER A 273 10.90 8.40 6.82
N PRO A 274 11.65 7.32 7.10
CA PRO A 274 12.28 7.11 8.41
C PRO A 274 13.25 8.23 8.78
N ILE A 275 14.03 8.75 7.81
CA ILE A 275 14.93 9.90 8.04
C ILE A 275 14.11 11.10 8.44
N GLY A 276 13.01 11.39 7.72
CA GLY A 276 12.10 12.46 8.08
C GLY A 276 11.57 12.30 9.50
N SER A 277 11.06 11.13 9.83
CA SER A 277 10.56 10.83 11.18
C SER A 277 11.61 11.02 12.28
N ALA A 278 12.86 10.64 12.05
CA ALA A 278 13.96 10.87 12.98
C ALA A 278 14.28 12.38 13.13
N ILE A 279 14.31 13.12 12.02
CA ILE A 279 14.52 14.59 12.03
C ILE A 279 13.37 15.29 12.79
N GLY A 280 12.12 14.94 12.50
CA GLY A 280 10.95 15.51 13.16
C GLY A 280 10.95 15.24 14.66
N THR A 281 11.33 14.02 15.08
CA THR A 281 11.49 13.66 16.49
C THR A 281 12.60 14.47 17.15
N GLY A 282 13.77 14.54 16.53
CA GLY A 282 14.90 15.33 17.04
C GLY A 282 14.55 16.81 17.21
N LEU A 283 13.92 17.41 16.21
CA LEU A 283 13.50 18.82 16.27
C LEU A 283 12.47 19.06 17.37
N LEU A 284 11.44 18.21 17.47
CA LEU A 284 10.38 18.40 18.45
C LEU A 284 10.90 18.28 19.90
N ILE A 285 11.95 17.49 20.12
CA ILE A 285 12.58 17.34 21.44
C ILE A 285 13.61 18.46 21.70
N LEU A 286 14.39 18.86 20.69
CA LEU A 286 15.47 19.84 20.88
C LEU A 286 14.99 21.29 20.87
N ILE A 287 13.94 21.64 20.12
CA ILE A 287 13.45 23.03 20.05
C ILE A 287 13.04 23.58 21.43
N PRO A 288 12.25 22.86 22.26
CA PRO A 288 11.92 23.33 23.60
C PRO A 288 13.17 23.59 24.47
N GLU A 289 14.23 22.81 24.26
CA GLU A 289 15.49 22.98 24.96
C GLU A 289 16.25 24.24 24.50
N TRP A 290 16.30 24.46 23.20
CA TRP A 290 16.92 25.70 22.67
C TRP A 290 16.15 26.95 23.10
N LEU A 291 14.82 26.85 23.22
CA LEU A 291 13.99 27.96 23.70
C LEU A 291 13.95 28.06 25.23
N ARG A 292 14.74 27.26 25.94
CA ARG A 292 14.77 27.23 27.42
C ARG A 292 15.11 28.58 28.03
N PHE A 293 15.95 29.41 27.35
CA PHE A 293 16.27 30.76 27.80
C PHE A 293 15.05 31.70 27.84
N LEU A 294 13.98 31.39 27.08
CA LEU A 294 12.71 32.13 27.10
C LEU A 294 11.75 31.71 28.23
N LYS A 295 12.12 30.72 29.06
CA LYS A 295 11.30 30.29 30.21
C LYS A 295 11.09 31.39 31.26
N SER A 296 11.88 32.47 31.22
CA SER A 296 11.66 33.66 32.03
C SER A 296 10.31 34.35 31.73
N VAL A 297 9.74 34.16 30.55
CA VAL A 297 8.42 34.69 30.19
C VAL A 297 7.43 33.52 30.10
N PRO A 298 6.47 33.39 31.05
CA PRO A 298 5.54 32.29 31.09
C PRO A 298 4.75 32.13 29.78
N GLY A 299 4.74 30.93 29.23
CA GLY A 299 3.99 30.60 28.02
C GLY A 299 4.61 31.05 26.68
N LEU A 300 5.58 31.96 26.66
CA LEU A 300 6.16 32.47 25.42
C LEU A 300 6.86 31.37 24.60
N TYR A 301 7.64 30.51 25.26
CA TYR A 301 8.35 29.44 24.58
C TYR A 301 7.37 28.42 23.96
N LEU A 302 6.23 28.15 24.64
CA LEU A 302 5.17 27.28 24.10
C LEU A 302 4.46 27.89 22.89
N ALA A 303 4.21 29.20 22.94
CA ALA A 303 3.60 29.93 21.84
C ALA A 303 4.52 29.93 20.59
N ILE A 304 5.81 30.18 20.76
CA ILE A 304 6.80 30.14 19.68
C ILE A 304 6.93 28.71 19.12
N TYR A 305 7.00 27.73 20.00
CA TYR A 305 7.04 26.33 19.60
C TYR A 305 5.80 25.92 18.79
N GLY A 306 4.60 26.22 19.29
CA GLY A 306 3.35 25.94 18.58
C GLY A 306 3.25 26.65 17.23
N LEU A 307 3.66 27.94 17.18
CA LEU A 307 3.73 28.68 15.93
C LEU A 307 4.69 28.03 14.92
N PHE A 308 5.86 27.61 15.38
CA PHE A 308 6.86 26.93 14.54
C PHE A 308 6.30 25.63 13.92
N VAL A 309 5.62 24.81 14.73
CA VAL A 309 4.97 23.59 14.26
C VAL A 309 3.90 23.90 13.20
N ILE A 310 3.04 24.91 13.46
CA ILE A 310 2.00 25.34 12.52
C ILE A 310 2.61 25.83 11.20
N LEU A 311 3.67 26.61 11.25
CA LEU A 311 4.34 27.13 10.06
C LEU A 311 4.93 25.99 9.21
N ILE A 312 5.60 25.01 9.84
CA ILE A 312 6.14 23.86 9.10
C ILE A 312 5.02 23.08 8.43
N ILE A 313 3.97 22.72 9.15
CA ILE A 313 2.83 21.97 8.57
C ILE A 313 2.18 22.78 7.43
N ARG A 314 2.09 24.10 7.54
CA ARG A 314 1.46 24.97 6.52
C ARG A 314 2.30 25.13 5.26
N PHE A 315 3.62 25.23 5.39
CA PHE A 315 4.53 25.52 4.28
C PHE A 315 5.27 24.29 3.75
N MET A 316 5.32 23.20 4.53
CA MET A 316 5.96 21.95 4.16
C MET A 316 4.98 20.77 4.34
N PRO A 317 3.96 20.63 3.48
CA PRO A 317 2.92 19.59 3.64
C PRO A 317 3.48 18.16 3.58
N ASP A 318 4.62 17.96 2.90
CA ASP A 318 5.34 16.68 2.83
C ASP A 318 6.38 16.53 3.95
N GLY A 319 6.36 17.43 4.94
CA GLY A 319 7.33 17.53 6.02
C GLY A 319 8.69 18.05 5.57
N ILE A 320 9.59 18.22 6.55
CA ILE A 320 10.94 18.77 6.32
C ILE A 320 11.73 17.90 5.33
N TRP A 321 11.65 16.57 5.48
CA TRP A 321 12.35 15.65 4.58
C TRP A 321 11.82 15.69 3.15
N GLY A 322 10.51 15.81 2.97
CA GLY A 322 9.90 15.96 1.64
C GLY A 322 10.42 17.20 0.91
N PHE A 323 10.54 18.32 1.62
CA PHE A 323 11.11 19.55 1.08
C PHE A 323 12.59 19.38 0.70
N VAL A 324 13.40 18.81 1.58
CA VAL A 324 14.84 18.56 1.35
C VAL A 324 15.04 17.58 0.21
N ALA A 325 14.32 16.46 0.20
CA ALA A 325 14.41 15.44 -0.84
C ALA A 325 13.97 15.97 -2.21
N GLY A 326 12.89 16.77 -2.27
CA GLY A 326 12.45 17.43 -3.49
C GLY A 326 13.46 18.44 -4.05
N ALA A 327 14.20 19.16 -3.18
CA ALA A 327 15.30 20.01 -3.58
C ALA A 327 16.48 19.19 -4.13
N PHE A 328 16.80 18.06 -3.48
CA PHE A 328 17.90 17.16 -3.89
C PHE A 328 17.59 16.45 -5.23
N ASP A 329 16.35 16.00 -5.45
CA ASP A 329 15.94 15.34 -6.69
C ASP A 329 15.94 16.30 -7.89
N ARG A 330 15.75 17.62 -7.66
CA ARG A 330 15.94 18.66 -8.69
C ARG A 330 17.41 18.83 -9.08
N TRP A 331 18.32 18.64 -8.13
CA TRP A 331 19.77 18.79 -8.34
C TRP A 331 20.42 17.55 -8.94
N MET A 332 19.91 16.37 -8.60
CA MET A 332 20.42 15.07 -9.06
C MET A 332 19.26 14.20 -9.58
N PRO A 333 18.75 14.47 -10.79
CA PRO A 333 17.69 13.66 -11.35
C PRO A 333 18.15 12.20 -11.50
N LYS A 334 17.42 11.29 -10.85
CA LYS A 334 17.69 9.84 -10.92
C LYS A 334 17.19 9.28 -12.23
N THR A 335 18.01 9.31 -13.28
CA THR A 335 17.75 8.56 -14.51
C THR A 335 18.04 7.08 -14.27
N LYS A 336 17.05 6.32 -13.84
CA LYS A 336 17.13 4.85 -13.89
C LYS A 336 16.78 4.43 -15.31
N THR A 337 17.74 3.87 -16.03
CA THR A 337 17.47 3.24 -17.33
C THR A 337 16.49 2.07 -17.09
N PRO A 338 15.35 2.02 -17.83
CA PRO A 338 14.43 0.90 -17.71
C PRO A 338 15.14 -0.41 -18.06
N PRO A 339 14.85 -1.53 -17.38
CA PRO A 339 15.40 -2.83 -17.77
C PRO A 339 14.92 -3.21 -19.19
N ALA A 340 15.73 -3.96 -19.91
CA ALA A 340 15.34 -4.50 -21.21
C ALA A 340 14.19 -5.50 -21.03
N ALA A 341 13.16 -5.41 -21.87
CA ALA A 341 11.99 -6.28 -21.80
C ALA A 341 11.96 -7.24 -22.99
N LYS A 342 11.48 -8.45 -22.74
CA LYS A 342 11.08 -9.42 -23.76
C LYS A 342 9.65 -9.15 -24.23
N ALA A 343 9.21 -9.82 -25.30
CA ALA A 343 7.83 -9.73 -25.74
C ALA A 343 6.89 -10.37 -24.71
N LEU A 344 5.81 -9.65 -24.35
CA LEU A 344 4.76 -10.21 -23.47
C LEU A 344 4.07 -11.37 -24.19
N LEU A 345 4.15 -12.55 -23.60
CA LEU A 345 3.37 -13.71 -24.01
C LEU A 345 2.27 -13.91 -22.98
N LEU A 346 1.04 -13.59 -23.36
CA LEU A 346 -0.13 -13.99 -22.59
C LEU A 346 -0.29 -15.50 -22.74
N LYS A 347 -0.39 -16.20 -21.62
CA LYS A 347 -0.68 -17.64 -21.58
C LYS A 347 -2.10 -17.80 -21.05
N PRO A 348 -3.14 -17.66 -21.87
CA PRO A 348 -4.51 -17.94 -21.43
C PRO A 348 -4.57 -19.39 -20.99
N ALA A 349 -5.28 -19.67 -19.89
CA ALA A 349 -5.48 -21.05 -19.43
C ALA A 349 -6.18 -21.86 -20.52
N THR A 350 -5.57 -22.96 -20.94
CA THR A 350 -6.13 -23.87 -21.96
C THR A 350 -7.05 -24.93 -21.35
N VAL A 351 -7.24 -24.88 -20.03
CA VAL A 351 -8.01 -25.86 -19.26
C VAL A 351 -9.41 -25.29 -19.02
N GLY A 352 -10.40 -25.87 -19.70
CA GLY A 352 -11.81 -25.47 -19.55
C GLY A 352 -12.53 -25.45 -20.92
N GLY A 353 -13.82 -25.68 -20.93
CA GLY A 353 -14.65 -25.70 -22.15
C GLY A 353 -14.69 -24.34 -22.86
N ASP A 354 -15.54 -24.21 -23.89
CA ASP A 354 -15.69 -23.02 -24.72
C ASP A 354 -16.16 -21.77 -23.96
N ILE A 355 -16.73 -21.92 -22.76
CA ILE A 355 -17.24 -20.82 -21.92
C ILE A 355 -16.24 -20.53 -20.80
N VAL A 356 -15.72 -19.30 -20.77
CA VAL A 356 -14.82 -18.80 -19.71
C VAL A 356 -15.57 -18.26 -18.52
N LEU A 357 -16.67 -17.52 -18.75
CA LEU A 357 -17.50 -16.96 -17.69
C LEU A 357 -18.95 -17.43 -17.89
N GLN A 358 -19.47 -18.09 -16.87
CA GLN A 358 -20.88 -18.49 -16.78
C GLN A 358 -21.54 -17.75 -15.62
N VAL A 359 -22.52 -16.93 -15.92
CA VAL A 359 -23.35 -16.22 -14.94
C VAL A 359 -24.76 -16.74 -15.05
N THR A 360 -25.36 -17.16 -13.94
CA THR A 360 -26.71 -17.73 -13.92
C THR A 360 -27.57 -17.04 -12.85
N GLY A 361 -28.69 -16.46 -13.26
CA GLY A 361 -29.69 -15.83 -12.39
C GLY A 361 -29.14 -14.68 -11.52
N LEU A 362 -28.10 -13.97 -11.99
CA LEU A 362 -27.42 -12.96 -11.20
C LEU A 362 -28.37 -11.82 -10.81
N SER A 363 -28.46 -11.56 -9.52
CA SER A 363 -29.28 -10.47 -8.98
C SER A 363 -28.51 -9.65 -7.97
N LYS A 364 -28.72 -8.32 -8.02
CA LYS A 364 -28.20 -7.39 -7.04
C LYS A 364 -29.23 -6.32 -6.72
N TYR A 365 -29.65 -6.29 -5.45
CA TYR A 365 -30.62 -5.36 -4.93
C TYR A 365 -29.97 -4.41 -3.92
N PHE A 366 -30.34 -3.15 -3.96
CA PHE A 366 -29.96 -2.13 -3.01
C PHE A 366 -31.23 -1.59 -2.34
N GLY A 367 -31.59 -2.12 -1.17
CA GLY A 367 -32.89 -1.84 -0.59
C GLY A 367 -34.02 -2.26 -1.54
N GLY A 368 -34.86 -1.31 -1.94
CA GLY A 368 -35.95 -1.55 -2.89
C GLY A 368 -35.54 -1.52 -4.37
N LEU A 369 -34.32 -1.06 -4.70
CA LEU A 369 -33.85 -0.96 -6.08
C LEU A 369 -33.28 -2.30 -6.57
N LYS A 370 -33.88 -2.87 -7.63
CA LYS A 370 -33.36 -4.03 -8.33
C LYS A 370 -32.41 -3.58 -9.45
N ALA A 371 -31.14 -3.38 -9.09
CA ALA A 371 -30.14 -2.90 -10.04
C ALA A 371 -29.73 -3.94 -11.07
N VAL A 372 -29.79 -5.23 -10.72
CA VAL A 372 -29.62 -6.39 -11.58
C VAL A 372 -30.64 -7.44 -11.11
N ASP A 373 -31.41 -8.02 -12.01
CA ASP A 373 -32.56 -8.89 -11.69
C ASP A 373 -32.59 -10.13 -12.63
N GLY A 374 -32.01 -11.25 -12.16
CA GLY A 374 -32.04 -12.54 -12.86
C GLY A 374 -31.24 -12.56 -14.17
N VAL A 375 -30.06 -11.93 -14.22
CA VAL A 375 -29.26 -11.83 -15.46
C VAL A 375 -28.42 -13.09 -15.66
N ASP A 376 -28.50 -13.64 -16.89
CA ASP A 376 -27.66 -14.73 -17.39
C ASP A 376 -26.70 -14.20 -18.45
N ILE A 377 -25.39 -14.54 -18.32
CA ILE A 377 -24.34 -14.16 -19.27
C ILE A 377 -23.43 -15.37 -19.47
N ALA A 378 -23.10 -15.68 -20.73
CA ALA A 378 -22.11 -16.69 -21.10
C ALA A 378 -21.05 -16.07 -22.01
N VAL A 379 -19.82 -15.94 -21.49
CA VAL A 379 -18.69 -15.39 -22.25
C VAL A 379 -17.84 -16.54 -22.79
N ARG A 380 -17.71 -16.61 -24.12
CA ARG A 380 -16.91 -17.63 -24.80
C ARG A 380 -15.41 -17.28 -24.70
N ARG A 381 -14.59 -18.32 -24.73
CA ARG A 381 -13.13 -18.21 -24.69
C ARG A 381 -12.57 -17.59 -25.98
N GLY A 382 -11.61 -16.69 -25.83
CA GLY A 382 -10.90 -16.05 -26.94
C GLY A 382 -11.79 -15.11 -27.75
N GLY A 383 -11.60 -13.83 -27.60
CA GLY A 383 -12.39 -12.80 -28.30
C GLY A 383 -12.93 -11.72 -27.37
N VAL A 384 -13.71 -10.84 -27.93
CA VAL A 384 -14.29 -9.69 -27.22
C VAL A 384 -15.81 -9.87 -27.13
N HIS A 385 -16.31 -9.87 -25.90
CA HIS A 385 -17.75 -9.85 -25.58
C HIS A 385 -18.11 -8.47 -25.05
N ALA A 386 -19.15 -7.83 -25.59
CA ALA A 386 -19.59 -6.53 -25.10
C ALA A 386 -20.85 -6.66 -24.23
N LEU A 387 -20.89 -5.92 -23.14
CA LEU A 387 -22.07 -5.74 -22.30
C LEU A 387 -22.55 -4.28 -22.46
N ILE A 388 -23.65 -4.07 -23.18
CA ILE A 388 -24.16 -2.75 -23.50
C ILE A 388 -25.54 -2.50 -22.91
N GLY A 389 -26.06 -1.29 -23.05
CA GLY A 389 -27.38 -0.87 -22.59
C GLY A 389 -27.41 0.60 -22.19
N PRO A 390 -28.58 1.21 -22.04
CA PRO A 390 -28.71 2.61 -21.65
C PRO A 390 -28.17 2.89 -20.25
N ASN A 391 -28.04 4.17 -19.89
CA ASN A 391 -27.62 4.58 -18.55
C ASN A 391 -28.61 4.06 -17.51
N GLY A 392 -28.09 3.53 -16.39
CA GLY A 392 -28.90 2.94 -15.34
C GLY A 392 -29.36 1.48 -15.61
N SER A 393 -28.98 0.87 -16.73
CA SER A 393 -29.38 -0.53 -17.07
C SER A 393 -28.72 -1.61 -16.21
N GLY A 394 -27.78 -1.26 -15.31
CA GLY A 394 -27.15 -2.22 -14.41
C GLY A 394 -25.75 -2.73 -14.83
N LYS A 395 -25.16 -2.25 -15.94
CA LYS A 395 -23.86 -2.70 -16.47
C LYS A 395 -22.73 -2.65 -15.44
N THR A 396 -22.44 -1.46 -14.91
CA THR A 396 -21.39 -1.24 -13.91
C THR A 396 -21.67 -2.02 -12.62
N THR A 397 -22.96 -2.15 -12.23
CA THR A 397 -23.35 -2.99 -11.09
C THR A 397 -23.00 -4.46 -11.35
N THR A 398 -23.30 -4.96 -12.55
CA THR A 398 -22.94 -6.32 -12.97
C THR A 398 -21.43 -6.51 -12.88
N LEU A 399 -20.59 -5.61 -13.45
CA LEU A 399 -19.14 -5.70 -13.33
C LEU A 399 -18.65 -5.67 -11.87
N ASN A 400 -19.27 -4.84 -11.04
CA ASN A 400 -18.93 -4.75 -9.62
C ASN A 400 -19.25 -6.05 -8.88
N VAL A 401 -20.32 -6.75 -9.25
CA VAL A 401 -20.63 -8.08 -8.72
C VAL A 401 -19.67 -9.12 -9.27
N LEU A 402 -19.36 -9.12 -10.58
CA LEU A 402 -18.41 -10.06 -11.20
C LEU A 402 -17.01 -9.92 -10.61
N SER A 403 -16.56 -8.74 -10.28
CA SER A 403 -15.24 -8.51 -9.65
C SER A 403 -15.22 -8.65 -8.12
N GLY A 404 -16.38 -8.92 -7.49
CA GLY A 404 -16.48 -9.12 -6.04
C GLY A 404 -16.50 -7.83 -5.20
N LEU A 405 -16.58 -6.65 -5.83
CA LEU A 405 -16.76 -5.39 -5.11
C LEU A 405 -18.14 -5.32 -4.44
N TYR A 406 -19.15 -5.90 -5.09
CA TYR A 406 -20.46 -6.10 -4.50
C TYR A 406 -20.76 -7.59 -4.37
N LYS A 407 -21.34 -8.00 -3.25
CA LYS A 407 -21.87 -9.34 -3.08
C LYS A 407 -23.15 -9.47 -3.88
N ALA A 408 -23.31 -10.57 -4.62
CA ALA A 408 -24.58 -10.93 -5.25
C ALA A 408 -25.68 -11.08 -4.20
N THR A 409 -26.91 -10.68 -4.54
CA THR A 409 -28.11 -10.97 -3.72
C THR A 409 -28.57 -12.40 -4.00
N ALA A 410 -28.52 -12.84 -5.27
CA ALA A 410 -28.82 -14.19 -5.72
C ALA A 410 -28.04 -14.50 -7.01
N GLY A 411 -28.05 -15.76 -7.42
CA GLY A 411 -27.40 -16.24 -8.63
C GLY A 411 -26.01 -16.78 -8.38
N LYS A 412 -25.37 -17.25 -9.47
CA LYS A 412 -24.08 -17.93 -9.45
C LYS A 412 -23.16 -17.36 -10.52
N VAL A 413 -21.86 -17.27 -10.20
CA VAL A 413 -20.80 -16.84 -11.11
C VAL A 413 -19.69 -17.87 -11.12
N VAL A 414 -19.42 -18.44 -12.29
CA VAL A 414 -18.38 -19.45 -12.50
C VAL A 414 -17.37 -18.90 -13.51
N LEU A 415 -16.11 -18.86 -13.14
CA LEU A 415 -14.98 -18.46 -13.98
C LEU A 415 -14.08 -19.68 -14.22
N ASP A 416 -13.93 -20.07 -15.48
CA ASP A 416 -13.09 -21.19 -15.91
C ASP A 416 -13.34 -22.48 -15.06
N GLY A 417 -14.61 -22.82 -14.86
CA GLY A 417 -15.04 -23.96 -14.04
C GLY A 417 -15.03 -23.73 -12.52
N THR A 418 -14.45 -22.64 -12.04
CA THR A 418 -14.36 -22.31 -10.61
C THR A 418 -15.51 -21.40 -10.17
N ASP A 419 -16.25 -21.78 -9.13
CA ASP A 419 -17.29 -20.92 -8.54
C ASP A 419 -16.64 -19.77 -7.76
N ILE A 420 -16.81 -18.55 -8.26
CA ILE A 420 -16.26 -17.33 -7.66
C ILE A 420 -17.32 -16.47 -6.96
N THR A 421 -18.55 -16.94 -6.82
CA THR A 421 -19.72 -16.16 -6.36
C THR A 421 -19.47 -15.44 -5.04
N THR A 422 -18.87 -16.12 -4.06
CA THR A 422 -18.63 -15.58 -2.71
C THR A 422 -17.20 -15.10 -2.47
N MET A 423 -16.31 -15.28 -3.46
CA MET A 423 -14.91 -14.91 -3.34
C MET A 423 -14.73 -13.39 -3.21
N ALA A 424 -13.76 -13.00 -2.38
CA ALA A 424 -13.32 -11.60 -2.27
C ALA A 424 -12.59 -11.15 -3.56
N PRO A 425 -12.49 -9.82 -3.85
CA PRO A 425 -11.88 -9.32 -5.09
C PRO A 425 -10.49 -9.90 -5.36
N HIS A 426 -9.57 -9.89 -4.38
CA HIS A 426 -8.22 -10.44 -4.54
C HIS A 426 -8.19 -11.93 -4.85
N GLN A 427 -9.16 -12.70 -4.35
CA GLN A 427 -9.29 -14.14 -4.66
C GLN A 427 -9.77 -14.37 -6.09
N ARG A 428 -10.66 -13.50 -6.61
CA ARG A 428 -11.10 -13.55 -8.01
C ARG A 428 -9.97 -13.21 -8.98
N THR A 429 -9.13 -12.26 -8.60
CA THR A 429 -7.90 -11.97 -9.36
C THR A 429 -6.97 -13.18 -9.38
N ALA A 430 -6.82 -13.88 -8.25
CA ALA A 430 -6.08 -15.13 -8.18
C ALA A 430 -6.67 -16.24 -9.06
N ALA A 431 -8.00 -16.26 -9.22
CA ALA A 431 -8.70 -17.18 -10.09
C ALA A 431 -8.62 -16.80 -11.59
N GLY A 432 -7.97 -15.70 -11.94
CA GLY A 432 -7.74 -15.28 -13.33
C GLY A 432 -8.64 -14.14 -13.83
N LEU A 433 -9.26 -13.35 -12.95
CA LEU A 433 -10.07 -12.21 -13.33
C LEU A 433 -9.22 -10.91 -13.28
N GLY A 434 -8.95 -10.30 -14.43
CA GLY A 434 -8.38 -8.95 -14.52
C GLY A 434 -9.48 -7.90 -14.65
N ARG A 435 -9.28 -6.69 -14.10
CA ARG A 435 -10.26 -5.61 -14.21
C ARG A 435 -9.61 -4.23 -14.30
N THR A 436 -10.17 -3.35 -15.14
CA THR A 436 -9.96 -1.91 -15.12
C THR A 436 -11.20 -1.19 -14.56
N PHE A 437 -11.08 0.12 -14.27
CA PHE A 437 -12.18 0.94 -13.78
C PHE A 437 -12.58 2.00 -14.80
N GLN A 438 -13.82 2.47 -14.77
CA GLN A 438 -14.28 3.60 -15.57
C GLN A 438 -13.43 4.84 -15.33
N ASN A 439 -13.27 5.26 -14.07
CA ASN A 439 -12.30 6.27 -13.68
C ASN A 439 -10.96 5.61 -13.37
N ILE A 440 -9.89 6.05 -13.99
CA ILE A 440 -8.55 5.49 -13.83
C ILE A 440 -8.15 5.47 -12.35
N ARG A 441 -7.74 4.30 -11.85
CA ARG A 441 -7.33 4.06 -10.47
C ARG A 441 -5.89 3.55 -10.42
N LEU A 442 -4.94 4.43 -10.76
CA LEU A 442 -3.53 4.18 -10.58
C LEU A 442 -3.05 4.61 -9.18
N PHE A 443 -1.98 3.98 -8.73
CA PHE A 443 -1.31 4.31 -7.47
C PHE A 443 -0.38 5.49 -7.73
N ARG A 444 -0.79 6.68 -7.29
CA ARG A 444 -0.14 7.96 -7.62
C ARG A 444 1.23 8.13 -6.97
N SER A 445 1.47 7.47 -5.86
CA SER A 445 2.76 7.49 -5.16
C SER A 445 3.82 6.57 -5.78
N MET A 446 3.47 5.86 -6.85
CA MET A 446 4.29 4.87 -7.53
C MET A 446 4.64 5.32 -8.95
N THR A 447 5.74 4.75 -9.49
CA THR A 447 6.09 4.84 -10.92
C THR A 447 5.16 3.98 -11.77
N ALA A 448 5.24 4.10 -13.11
CA ALA A 448 4.49 3.23 -14.01
C ALA A 448 4.88 1.74 -13.81
N LEU A 449 6.17 1.46 -13.63
CA LEU A 449 6.66 0.11 -13.38
C LEU A 449 6.11 -0.46 -12.07
N GLU A 450 6.22 0.28 -10.95
CA GLU A 450 5.70 -0.16 -9.66
C GLU A 450 4.18 -0.40 -9.69
N ASN A 451 3.42 0.40 -10.44
CA ASN A 451 1.99 0.16 -10.64
C ASN A 451 1.72 -1.18 -11.32
N VAL A 452 2.51 -1.54 -12.34
CA VAL A 452 2.31 -2.78 -13.09
C VAL A 452 2.87 -3.99 -12.32
N GLU A 453 3.92 -3.81 -11.52
CA GLU A 453 4.42 -4.85 -10.61
C GLU A 453 3.35 -5.33 -9.63
N ILE A 454 2.47 -4.44 -9.13
CA ILE A 454 1.33 -4.84 -8.28
C ILE A 454 0.44 -5.84 -9.01
N GLY A 455 0.17 -5.65 -10.31
CA GLY A 455 -0.60 -6.60 -11.11
C GLY A 455 0.13 -7.94 -11.32
N ALA A 456 1.46 -7.92 -11.41
CA ALA A 456 2.27 -9.12 -11.59
C ALA A 456 2.42 -9.96 -10.30
N GLU A 457 2.17 -9.38 -9.13
CA GLU A 457 2.23 -10.09 -7.85
C GLU A 457 1.10 -11.13 -7.75
N ARG A 458 1.46 -12.42 -7.77
CA ARG A 458 0.46 -13.50 -7.63
C ARG A 458 -0.02 -13.61 -6.19
N PRO A 459 -1.36 -13.63 -5.95
CA PRO A 459 -1.92 -13.98 -4.65
C PRO A 459 -1.45 -15.39 -4.24
N GLY A 460 -0.98 -15.55 -3.01
CA GLY A 460 -0.53 -16.84 -2.47
C GLY A 460 0.98 -17.00 -2.28
N ASN A 461 1.81 -16.15 -2.84
CA ASN A 461 3.22 -16.07 -2.48
C ASN A 461 3.38 -15.36 -1.12
N THR A 462 4.24 -15.92 -0.26
CA THR A 462 4.50 -15.37 1.09
C THR A 462 4.87 -13.90 1.01
N MET A 463 4.17 -13.05 1.77
CA MET A 463 4.39 -11.59 1.83
C MET A 463 5.79 -11.18 2.30
N ILE A 464 6.56 -12.12 2.85
CA ILE A 464 7.88 -11.89 3.50
C ILE A 464 9.01 -12.64 2.75
N GLY A 465 8.91 -12.92 1.46
CA GLY A 465 9.96 -13.64 0.73
C GLY A 465 10.52 -12.83 -0.43
N GLY A 466 11.78 -12.45 -0.38
CA GLY A 466 12.52 -11.73 -1.44
C GLY A 466 12.94 -12.59 -2.65
N GLY A 467 12.34 -13.75 -2.86
CA GLY A 467 12.64 -14.63 -3.98
C GLY A 467 11.67 -14.42 -5.15
N GLY A 468 12.00 -13.58 -6.11
CA GLY A 468 11.20 -13.41 -7.33
C GLY A 468 11.00 -11.98 -7.83
N ASP A 469 11.58 -10.97 -7.22
CA ASP A 469 11.43 -9.57 -7.68
C ASP A 469 11.91 -9.38 -9.11
N ALA A 470 12.98 -10.07 -9.54
CA ALA A 470 13.46 -9.98 -10.92
C ALA A 470 12.42 -10.49 -11.94
N SER A 471 11.71 -11.58 -11.65
CA SER A 471 10.65 -12.12 -12.52
C SER A 471 9.39 -11.25 -12.54
N LEU A 472 9.07 -10.57 -11.43
CA LEU A 472 7.96 -9.62 -11.34
C LEU A 472 8.25 -8.37 -12.17
N THR A 473 9.44 -7.79 -11.99
CA THR A 473 9.90 -6.63 -12.74
C THR A 473 10.00 -6.95 -14.25
N GLU A 474 10.52 -8.13 -14.63
CA GLU A 474 10.58 -8.58 -16.03
C GLU A 474 9.17 -8.63 -16.63
N ARG A 475 8.21 -9.26 -15.94
CA ARG A 475 6.84 -9.34 -16.41
C ARG A 475 6.12 -7.99 -16.48
N ALA A 476 6.34 -7.12 -15.50
CA ALA A 476 5.80 -5.77 -15.50
C ALA A 476 6.36 -4.96 -16.68
N MET A 477 7.65 -5.10 -16.97
CA MET A 477 8.30 -4.47 -18.12
C MET A 477 7.77 -5.02 -19.46
N GLU A 478 7.55 -6.34 -19.56
CA GLU A 478 6.92 -6.94 -20.74
C GLU A 478 5.54 -6.33 -21.00
N ALA A 479 4.71 -6.19 -19.95
CA ALA A 479 3.38 -5.60 -20.05
C ALA A 479 3.44 -4.11 -20.44
N LEU A 480 4.34 -3.31 -19.85
CA LEU A 480 4.54 -1.90 -20.23
C LEU A 480 5.05 -1.75 -21.66
N THR A 481 5.96 -2.62 -22.10
CA THR A 481 6.47 -2.62 -23.47
C THR A 481 5.37 -3.00 -24.47
N PHE A 482 4.51 -3.95 -24.12
CA PHE A 482 3.36 -4.37 -24.94
C PHE A 482 2.38 -3.23 -25.21
N VAL A 483 2.16 -2.34 -24.23
CA VAL A 483 1.31 -1.14 -24.41
C VAL A 483 2.09 0.08 -24.93
N GLY A 484 3.38 -0.06 -25.27
CA GLY A 484 4.20 1.00 -25.84
C GLY A 484 4.86 1.96 -24.84
N LEU A 485 4.83 1.67 -23.53
CA LEU A 485 5.32 2.56 -22.48
C LEU A 485 6.59 2.05 -21.76
N GLY A 486 7.27 1.03 -22.33
CA GLY A 486 8.46 0.43 -21.70
C GLY A 486 9.60 1.42 -21.44
N SER A 487 9.86 2.36 -22.35
CA SER A 487 10.92 3.38 -22.19
C SER A 487 10.65 4.36 -21.05
N ARG A 488 9.39 4.53 -20.63
CA ARG A 488 8.93 5.46 -19.61
C ARG A 488 8.57 4.79 -18.28
N ALA A 489 8.94 3.52 -18.11
CA ALA A 489 8.57 2.69 -16.96
C ALA A 489 8.88 3.30 -15.58
N ASN A 490 9.99 4.02 -15.45
CA ASN A 490 10.44 4.62 -14.21
C ASN A 490 9.88 6.03 -13.92
N GLU A 491 9.02 6.56 -14.81
CA GLU A 491 8.41 7.86 -14.61
C GLU A 491 7.25 7.79 -13.59
N PRO A 492 7.02 8.87 -12.82
CA PRO A 492 5.88 8.97 -11.92
C PRO A 492 4.57 9.07 -12.72
N ILE A 493 3.49 8.56 -12.18
CA ILE A 493 2.17 8.56 -12.85
C ILE A 493 1.71 9.98 -13.24
N SER A 494 2.10 10.99 -12.48
CA SER A 494 1.75 12.40 -12.73
C SER A 494 2.32 12.97 -14.03
N SER A 495 3.35 12.34 -14.64
CA SER A 495 3.95 12.76 -15.92
C SER A 495 3.21 12.24 -17.16
N PHE A 496 2.24 11.34 -16.98
CA PHE A 496 1.52 10.70 -18.07
C PHE A 496 0.20 11.41 -18.41
N SER A 497 -0.10 11.52 -19.71
CA SER A 497 -1.43 11.94 -20.18
C SER A 497 -2.51 10.96 -19.75
N TYR A 498 -3.77 11.38 -19.79
CA TYR A 498 -4.91 10.52 -19.43
C TYR A 498 -4.93 9.22 -20.25
N GLY A 499 -4.70 9.29 -21.56
CA GLY A 499 -4.63 8.11 -22.43
C GLY A 499 -3.49 7.15 -22.02
N HIS A 500 -2.29 7.68 -21.76
CA HIS A 500 -1.18 6.84 -21.28
C HIS A 500 -1.46 6.23 -19.90
N GLN A 501 -2.12 6.95 -18.99
CA GLN A 501 -2.54 6.38 -17.70
C GLN A 501 -3.52 5.21 -17.90
N ARG A 502 -4.44 5.29 -18.89
CA ARG A 502 -5.32 4.18 -19.26
C ARG A 502 -4.54 2.97 -19.74
N LEU A 503 -3.51 3.18 -20.58
CA LEU A 503 -2.63 2.09 -21.05
C LEU A 503 -1.87 1.43 -19.90
N ILE A 504 -1.40 2.21 -18.90
CA ILE A 504 -0.74 1.67 -17.69
C ILE A 504 -1.73 0.82 -16.88
N GLU A 505 -2.99 1.26 -16.75
CA GLU A 505 -4.03 0.48 -16.05
C GLU A 505 -4.31 -0.86 -16.74
N ILE A 506 -4.36 -0.88 -18.08
CA ILE A 506 -4.49 -2.11 -18.87
C ILE A 506 -3.24 -2.98 -18.70
N ALA A 507 -2.03 -2.41 -18.80
CA ALA A 507 -0.78 -3.15 -18.60
C ALA A 507 -0.74 -3.83 -17.21
N ARG A 508 -1.19 -3.12 -16.16
CA ARG A 508 -1.30 -3.68 -14.81
C ARG A 508 -2.23 -4.89 -14.76
N ALA A 509 -3.38 -4.81 -15.41
CA ALA A 509 -4.31 -5.94 -15.48
C ALA A 509 -3.74 -7.12 -16.30
N LEU A 510 -3.02 -6.86 -17.40
CA LEU A 510 -2.36 -7.88 -18.22
C LEU A 510 -1.21 -8.57 -17.50
N ALA A 511 -0.45 -7.85 -16.68
CA ALA A 511 0.65 -8.40 -15.89
C ALA A 511 0.20 -9.51 -14.93
N ALA A 512 -1.05 -9.48 -14.47
CA ALA A 512 -1.68 -10.54 -13.68
C ALA A 512 -1.85 -11.87 -14.45
N ASN A 513 -1.67 -11.88 -15.78
CA ASN A 513 -1.97 -13.00 -16.69
C ASN A 513 -3.41 -13.51 -16.50
N PRO A 514 -4.42 -12.66 -16.71
CA PRO A 514 -5.80 -13.04 -16.47
C PRO A 514 -6.30 -14.06 -17.51
N THR A 515 -7.32 -14.83 -17.14
CA THR A 515 -8.10 -15.66 -18.06
C THR A 515 -9.21 -14.85 -18.72
N LEU A 516 -9.77 -13.88 -17.98
CA LEU A 516 -10.79 -12.94 -18.42
C LEU A 516 -10.41 -11.51 -18.00
N LEU A 517 -10.42 -10.58 -18.93
CA LEU A 517 -10.17 -9.16 -18.70
C LEU A 517 -11.50 -8.38 -18.77
N LEU A 518 -11.89 -7.75 -17.67
CA LEU A 518 -13.05 -6.85 -17.60
C LEU A 518 -12.61 -5.40 -17.84
N LEU A 519 -13.18 -4.74 -18.86
CA LEU A 519 -12.92 -3.35 -19.20
C LEU A 519 -14.20 -2.52 -19.02
N ASP A 520 -14.14 -1.50 -18.15
CA ASP A 520 -15.27 -0.62 -17.85
C ASP A 520 -15.05 0.74 -18.53
N GLU A 521 -15.77 0.99 -19.62
CA GLU A 521 -15.70 2.19 -20.47
C GLU A 521 -14.25 2.64 -20.79
N PRO A 522 -13.43 1.78 -21.40
CA PRO A 522 -12.02 2.07 -21.58
C PRO A 522 -11.77 3.22 -22.57
N ALA A 523 -12.71 3.55 -23.45
CA ALA A 523 -12.61 4.64 -24.41
C ALA A 523 -13.07 6.01 -23.86
N ALA A 524 -13.62 6.05 -22.63
CA ALA A 524 -14.12 7.28 -22.04
C ALA A 524 -13.00 8.30 -21.81
N GLY A 525 -13.19 9.54 -22.27
CA GLY A 525 -12.22 10.63 -22.13
C GLY A 525 -11.02 10.60 -23.06
N LEU A 526 -10.94 9.63 -23.97
CA LEU A 526 -9.89 9.54 -24.99
C LEU A 526 -10.24 10.36 -26.23
N ASN A 527 -9.23 10.95 -26.86
CA ASN A 527 -9.36 11.58 -28.17
C ASN A 527 -9.42 10.52 -29.29
N SER A 528 -9.72 10.94 -30.53
CA SER A 528 -9.90 10.02 -31.67
C SER A 528 -8.67 9.15 -31.96
N THR A 529 -7.46 9.72 -31.84
CA THR A 529 -6.21 8.97 -32.06
C THR A 529 -6.00 7.94 -30.96
N GLU A 530 -6.18 8.32 -29.68
CA GLU A 530 -6.05 7.42 -28.53
C GLU A 530 -7.09 6.28 -28.58
N LYS A 531 -8.32 6.54 -29.10
CA LYS A 531 -9.33 5.50 -29.32
C LYS A 531 -8.88 4.48 -30.37
N LEU A 532 -8.27 4.92 -31.47
CA LEU A 532 -7.72 4.03 -32.48
C LEU A 532 -6.56 3.17 -31.95
N GLU A 533 -5.68 3.77 -31.16
CA GLU A 533 -4.59 3.04 -30.47
C GLU A 533 -5.14 2.00 -29.50
N LEU A 534 -6.14 2.35 -28.70
CA LEU A 534 -6.83 1.42 -27.80
C LEU A 534 -7.49 0.28 -28.56
N HIS A 535 -8.20 0.57 -29.68
CA HIS A 535 -8.80 -0.45 -30.53
C HIS A 535 -7.75 -1.44 -31.06
N GLY A 536 -6.63 -0.92 -31.58
CA GLY A 536 -5.49 -1.74 -32.02
C GLY A 536 -4.91 -2.60 -30.89
N LEU A 537 -4.83 -2.06 -29.67
CA LEU A 537 -4.38 -2.79 -28.49
C LEU A 537 -5.35 -3.93 -28.14
N LEU A 538 -6.67 -3.68 -28.12
CA LEU A 538 -7.68 -4.72 -27.81
C LEU A 538 -7.63 -5.87 -28.83
N LYS A 539 -7.46 -5.56 -30.12
CA LYS A 539 -7.28 -6.59 -31.16
C LYS A 539 -6.01 -7.43 -30.92
N ARG A 540 -4.89 -6.78 -30.55
CA ARG A 540 -3.64 -7.50 -30.24
C ARG A 540 -3.78 -8.40 -29.01
N ILE A 541 -4.51 -7.95 -27.97
CA ILE A 541 -4.78 -8.73 -26.76
C ILE A 541 -5.64 -9.94 -27.11
N ALA A 542 -6.73 -9.75 -27.85
CA ALA A 542 -7.63 -10.84 -28.29
C ALA A 542 -6.91 -11.85 -29.20
N ALA A 543 -6.02 -11.37 -30.11
CA ALA A 543 -5.23 -12.24 -30.98
C ALA A 543 -4.26 -13.16 -30.22
N GLN A 544 -3.87 -12.83 -28.99
CA GLN A 544 -3.12 -13.73 -28.10
C GLN A 544 -4.02 -14.74 -27.36
N GLY A 545 -5.32 -14.78 -27.66
CA GLY A 545 -6.27 -15.73 -27.06
C GLY A 545 -6.85 -15.29 -25.72
N LEU A 546 -6.59 -14.07 -25.23
CA LEU A 546 -7.20 -13.56 -24.00
C LEU A 546 -8.67 -13.18 -24.26
N THR A 547 -9.54 -13.59 -23.34
CA THR A 547 -10.96 -13.22 -23.38
C THR A 547 -11.16 -11.85 -22.76
N ILE A 548 -11.94 -10.99 -23.42
CA ILE A 548 -12.26 -9.65 -22.96
C ILE A 548 -13.78 -9.52 -22.79
N LEU A 549 -14.24 -9.01 -21.65
CA LEU A 549 -15.60 -8.50 -21.46
C LEU A 549 -15.52 -6.98 -21.32
N ILE A 550 -16.06 -6.26 -22.30
CA ILE A 550 -16.01 -4.80 -22.35
C ILE A 550 -17.40 -4.20 -22.12
N ILE A 551 -17.46 -3.16 -21.29
CA ILE A 551 -18.58 -2.23 -21.26
C ILE A 551 -18.12 -0.96 -21.97
N ASP A 552 -18.84 -0.54 -23.00
CA ASP A 552 -18.63 0.78 -23.60
C ASP A 552 -19.94 1.32 -24.17
N HIS A 553 -20.03 2.63 -24.29
CA HIS A 553 -21.14 3.33 -24.94
C HIS A 553 -20.78 3.79 -26.36
N ASP A 554 -19.52 3.68 -26.75
CA ASP A 554 -19.04 3.95 -28.11
C ASP A 554 -19.40 2.77 -29.02
N MET A 555 -20.52 2.91 -29.73
CA MET A 555 -21.05 1.84 -30.60
C MET A 555 -20.10 1.50 -31.74
N THR A 556 -19.25 2.43 -32.18
CA THR A 556 -18.21 2.18 -33.19
C THR A 556 -17.20 1.19 -32.66
N LEU A 557 -16.65 1.45 -31.47
CA LEU A 557 -15.71 0.56 -30.80
C LEU A 557 -16.33 -0.84 -30.57
N VAL A 558 -17.59 -0.85 -30.07
CA VAL A 558 -18.31 -2.10 -29.77
C VAL A 558 -18.54 -2.93 -31.03
N SER A 559 -19.06 -2.31 -32.12
CA SER A 559 -19.36 -3.02 -33.37
C SER A 559 -18.13 -3.58 -34.08
N GLU A 560 -16.99 -2.90 -33.97
CA GLU A 560 -15.74 -3.30 -34.61
C GLU A 560 -14.90 -4.29 -33.79
N ALA A 561 -15.00 -4.25 -32.45
CA ALA A 561 -14.21 -5.08 -31.57
C ALA A 561 -14.93 -6.34 -31.09
N ALA A 562 -16.25 -6.28 -30.82
CA ALA A 562 -16.99 -7.36 -30.19
C ALA A 562 -17.58 -8.34 -31.20
N GLN A 563 -17.35 -9.64 -30.98
CA GLN A 563 -17.99 -10.72 -31.71
C GLN A 563 -19.38 -11.05 -31.14
N HIS A 564 -19.58 -10.87 -29.84
CA HIS A 564 -20.81 -11.20 -29.14
C HIS A 564 -21.24 -10.05 -28.24
N ILE A 565 -22.53 -9.76 -28.17
CA ILE A 565 -23.07 -8.65 -27.39
C ILE A 565 -24.23 -9.16 -26.51
N THR A 566 -24.18 -8.81 -25.22
CA THR A 566 -25.31 -8.92 -24.29
C THR A 566 -25.85 -7.52 -23.99
N VAL A 567 -27.14 -7.31 -24.07
CA VAL A 567 -27.78 -6.02 -23.81
C VAL A 567 -28.61 -6.07 -22.53
N LEU A 568 -28.35 -5.10 -21.65
CA LEU A 568 -29.14 -4.92 -20.42
C LEU A 568 -30.06 -3.71 -20.55
N ASN A 569 -31.27 -3.84 -20.01
CA ASN A 569 -32.20 -2.74 -19.80
C ASN A 569 -32.94 -2.92 -18.46
N PHE A 570 -32.98 -1.90 -17.61
CA PHE A 570 -33.59 -1.92 -16.27
C PHE A 570 -33.19 -3.16 -15.44
N GLY A 571 -31.88 -3.51 -15.45
CA GLY A 571 -31.35 -4.63 -14.69
C GLY A 571 -31.62 -6.02 -15.27
N ARG A 572 -32.21 -6.15 -16.44
CA ARG A 572 -32.54 -7.42 -17.12
C ARG A 572 -31.89 -7.53 -18.48
N ARG A 573 -31.59 -8.74 -18.92
CA ARG A 573 -31.11 -9.02 -20.26
C ARG A 573 -32.28 -8.95 -21.26
N ILE A 574 -32.16 -8.09 -22.29
CA ILE A 574 -33.15 -7.94 -23.36
C ILE A 574 -32.71 -8.59 -24.67
N ALA A 575 -31.42 -8.69 -24.93
CA ALA A 575 -30.87 -9.37 -26.11
C ALA A 575 -29.49 -9.98 -25.79
N ASP A 576 -29.14 -11.05 -26.52
CA ASP A 576 -27.86 -11.74 -26.43
C ASP A 576 -27.57 -12.46 -27.74
N GLY A 577 -26.39 -12.29 -28.34
CA GLY A 577 -26.05 -12.92 -29.63
C GLY A 577 -24.91 -12.24 -30.36
N GLU A 578 -24.78 -12.58 -31.66
CA GLU A 578 -23.76 -11.97 -32.54
C GLU A 578 -23.97 -10.45 -32.69
N SER A 579 -22.87 -9.70 -32.74
CA SER A 579 -22.85 -8.23 -32.70
C SER A 579 -23.84 -7.59 -33.67
N LEU A 580 -23.77 -7.96 -34.97
CA LEU A 580 -24.63 -7.34 -35.99
C LEU A 580 -26.11 -7.68 -35.84
N ALA A 581 -26.44 -8.87 -35.36
CA ALA A 581 -27.83 -9.30 -35.13
C ALA A 581 -28.44 -8.56 -33.95
N VAL A 582 -27.71 -8.45 -32.83
CA VAL A 582 -28.17 -7.78 -31.59
C VAL A 582 -28.36 -6.28 -31.81
N LEU A 583 -27.45 -5.60 -32.51
CA LEU A 583 -27.56 -4.17 -32.76
C LEU A 583 -28.76 -3.78 -33.64
N ARG A 584 -29.33 -4.72 -34.40
CA ARG A 584 -30.54 -4.55 -35.21
C ARG A 584 -31.82 -5.01 -34.53
N HIS A 585 -31.71 -5.58 -33.31
CA HIS A 585 -32.86 -6.11 -32.60
C HIS A 585 -33.84 -4.98 -32.20
N PRO A 586 -35.15 -5.09 -32.47
CA PRO A 586 -36.12 -4.02 -32.19
C PRO A 586 -36.10 -3.51 -30.75
N ASP A 587 -36.04 -4.41 -29.77
CA ASP A 587 -36.01 -4.04 -28.36
C ASP A 587 -34.74 -3.27 -27.98
N VAL A 588 -33.62 -3.57 -28.66
CA VAL A 588 -32.34 -2.86 -28.44
C VAL A 588 -32.44 -1.44 -29.01
N VAL A 589 -32.95 -1.30 -30.22
CA VAL A 589 -33.15 -0.01 -30.88
C VAL A 589 -34.09 0.84 -30.04
N SER A 590 -35.24 0.29 -29.61
CA SER A 590 -36.20 0.95 -28.73
C SER A 590 -35.62 1.40 -27.39
N ALA A 591 -34.75 0.55 -26.78
CA ALA A 591 -34.11 0.88 -25.50
C ALA A 591 -33.13 2.06 -25.58
N TYR A 592 -32.51 2.30 -26.76
CA TYR A 592 -31.57 3.42 -26.97
C TYR A 592 -32.24 4.69 -27.52
N LEU A 593 -33.22 4.55 -28.39
CA LEU A 593 -33.92 5.71 -29.01
C LEU A 593 -35.08 6.23 -28.17
N GLY A 594 -35.53 5.48 -27.17
CA GLY A 594 -36.76 5.70 -26.44
C GLY A 594 -37.95 5.15 -27.26
N ALA A 595 -38.94 4.55 -26.61
CA ALA A 595 -40.21 4.27 -27.25
C ALA A 595 -40.90 5.61 -27.55
N GLU A 596 -41.18 5.91 -28.84
CA GLU A 596 -42.12 6.95 -29.21
C GLU A 596 -43.50 6.69 -28.61
#